data_2f105e36e973bde51d1311d53f4ba75e
#
_entry.id   2f105e36e973bde51d1311d53f4ba75e
#
_cell.length_a   1.000
_cell.length_b   1.000
_cell.length_c   1.000
_cell.angle_alpha   90.00
_cell.angle_beta   90.00
_cell.angle_gamma   90.00
#
_symmetry.space_group_name_H-M   'P 1'
#
loop_
_entity.id
_entity.type
_entity.pdbx_description
1 polymer ?
#
loop_
_entity_poly.entity_id
_entity_poly.type
_entity_poly.pdbx_seq_one_letter_code
_entity_poly.pdbx_strand_id
1 'polypeptide(L)'
;LNAFDNQLRPIDRIEFEILQNVQVKRMSVFGENSLGVEVYDLYESGSPKAGSLIDTRFGPNNPTDICATCGFQTLHCVGHSAHITLAEPFWHRFYMDYVKKILTCVCLKCSKILLYKNEEEIKSQLLNKPPKERLSRLKKLVQPVNYCQRPNYGCGTMVTKIKKVKKAQLGTVYL
;
A
#
# COMPACT_ATOMS: atom_id res chain seq x y z
N LEU A 1 -11.13 1.65 -36.52
CA LEU A 1 -10.42 0.40 -36.24
C LEU A 1 -8.94 0.70 -36.35
N ASN A 2 -8.36 1.20 -35.28
CA ASN A 2 -6.92 1.39 -35.23
C ASN A 2 -6.29 0.01 -35.13
N ALA A 3 -5.60 -0.39 -36.19
CA ALA A 3 -4.72 -1.53 -36.16
C ALA A 3 -3.84 -1.41 -34.93
N PHE A 4 -3.93 -2.37 -34.06
CA PHE A 4 -2.95 -2.53 -32.98
C PHE A 4 -1.59 -2.57 -33.64
N ASP A 5 -0.80 -1.54 -33.38
CA ASP A 5 0.59 -1.47 -33.80
C ASP A 5 1.30 -2.64 -33.11
N ASN A 6 1.44 -3.72 -33.83
CA ASN A 6 1.98 -5.01 -33.41
C ASN A 6 3.51 -4.92 -33.25
N GLN A 7 3.99 -3.76 -32.81
CA GLN A 7 5.38 -3.61 -32.42
C GLN A 7 5.56 -4.36 -31.08
N LEU A 8 6.04 -5.57 -31.19
CA LEU A 8 6.58 -6.32 -30.07
C LEU A 8 7.66 -5.45 -29.41
N ARG A 9 7.27 -4.75 -28.35
CA ARG A 9 8.24 -4.01 -27.54
C ARG A 9 9.00 -5.02 -26.69
N PRO A 10 10.31 -5.17 -26.85
CA PRO A 10 11.08 -6.07 -26.02
C PRO A 10 11.00 -5.61 -24.55
N ILE A 11 10.75 -6.57 -23.67
CA ILE A 11 10.81 -6.30 -22.23
C ILE A 11 12.29 -6.25 -21.84
N ASP A 12 12.75 -5.08 -21.39
CA ASP A 12 14.13 -4.88 -20.94
C ASP A 12 14.33 -5.48 -19.54
N ARG A 13 13.41 -5.18 -18.61
CA ARG A 13 13.47 -5.69 -17.24
C ARG A 13 12.12 -5.68 -16.56
N ILE A 14 12.00 -6.51 -15.54
CA ILE A 14 10.84 -6.57 -14.63
C ILE A 14 11.32 -6.17 -13.24
N GLU A 15 10.71 -5.14 -12.67
CA GLU A 15 10.99 -4.67 -11.31
C GLU A 15 9.80 -5.00 -10.40
N PHE A 16 10.10 -5.54 -9.23
CA PHE A 16 9.07 -5.81 -8.20
C PHE A 16 9.13 -4.74 -7.13
N GLU A 17 8.04 -4.00 -6.97
CA GLU A 17 7.92 -2.96 -5.96
C GLU A 17 6.53 -2.99 -5.28
N ILE A 18 6.40 -2.22 -4.20
CA ILE A 18 5.09 -1.97 -3.60
C ILE A 18 4.47 -0.82 -4.35
N LEU A 19 3.38 -1.10 -5.06
CA LEU A 19 2.66 -0.08 -5.83
C LEU A 19 2.10 1.00 -4.89
N GLN A 20 2.36 2.25 -5.25
CA GLN A 20 1.74 3.41 -4.63
C GLN A 20 0.31 3.58 -5.14
N ASN A 21 -0.54 4.28 -4.37
CA ASN A 21 -1.93 4.52 -4.76
C ASN A 21 -2.07 5.16 -6.15
N VAL A 22 -1.16 6.05 -6.52
CA VAL A 22 -1.13 6.69 -7.85
C VAL A 22 -0.87 5.66 -8.95
N GLN A 23 0.08 4.75 -8.75
CA GLN A 23 0.40 3.69 -9.71
C GLN A 23 -0.78 2.71 -9.86
N VAL A 24 -1.42 2.32 -8.75
CA VAL A 24 -2.62 1.47 -8.78
C VAL A 24 -3.74 2.11 -9.59
N LYS A 25 -3.99 3.41 -9.38
CA LYS A 25 -5.01 4.15 -10.14
C LYS A 25 -4.66 4.27 -11.63
N ARG A 26 -3.39 4.47 -11.98
CA ARG A 26 -2.94 4.51 -13.39
C ARG A 26 -3.12 3.19 -14.12
N MET A 27 -2.93 2.08 -13.42
CA MET A 27 -3.13 0.73 -13.99
C MET A 27 -4.60 0.34 -14.08
N SER A 28 -5.49 1.08 -13.45
CA SER A 28 -6.91 0.77 -13.36
C SER A 28 -7.66 1.15 -14.62
N VAL A 29 -8.54 0.27 -15.07
CA VAL A 29 -9.46 0.54 -16.19
C VAL A 29 -10.46 1.66 -15.93
N PHE A 30 -10.63 2.06 -14.67
CA PHE A 30 -11.46 3.21 -14.30
C PHE A 30 -10.76 4.56 -14.46
N GLY A 31 -9.42 4.56 -14.60
CA GLY A 31 -8.61 5.77 -14.66
C GLY A 31 -8.34 6.42 -13.29
N GLU A 32 -7.47 7.45 -13.30
CA GLU A 32 -6.93 8.07 -12.08
C GLU A 32 -7.98 8.85 -11.27
N ASN A 33 -8.96 9.44 -11.93
CA ASN A 33 -9.96 10.34 -11.32
C ASN A 33 -11.20 9.62 -10.77
N SER A 34 -11.30 8.32 -10.99
CA SER A 34 -12.42 7.50 -10.49
C SER A 34 -12.16 7.02 -9.07
N LEU A 35 -13.22 6.76 -8.32
CA LEU A 35 -13.16 6.05 -7.04
C LEU A 35 -12.99 4.53 -7.22
N GLY A 36 -13.08 4.06 -8.46
CA GLY A 36 -12.95 2.64 -8.81
C GLY A 36 -14.29 1.90 -8.75
N VAL A 37 -14.30 0.73 -8.12
CA VAL A 37 -15.53 -0.03 -7.89
C VAL A 37 -16.33 0.64 -6.76
N GLU A 38 -17.54 1.10 -7.07
CA GLU A 38 -18.42 1.82 -6.13
C GLU A 38 -19.77 1.12 -5.91
N VAL A 39 -20.16 0.26 -6.85
CA VAL A 39 -21.45 -0.38 -6.85
C VAL A 39 -21.36 -1.77 -6.23
N TYR A 40 -22.15 -2.02 -5.17
CA TYR A 40 -22.18 -3.32 -4.49
C TYR A 40 -23.05 -4.36 -5.21
N ASP A 41 -24.08 -3.90 -5.92
CA ASP A 41 -24.93 -4.79 -6.73
C ASP A 41 -24.16 -5.33 -7.92
N LEU A 42 -24.12 -6.64 -8.09
CA LEU A 42 -23.36 -7.28 -9.14
C LEU A 42 -24.10 -7.28 -10.50
N TYR A 43 -25.41 -7.43 -10.45
CA TYR A 43 -26.24 -7.58 -11.65
C TYR A 43 -27.32 -6.51 -11.72
N GLU A 44 -27.65 -6.12 -12.94
CA GLU A 44 -28.79 -5.29 -13.28
C GLU A 44 -29.52 -5.91 -14.46
N SER A 45 -30.81 -6.28 -14.26
CA SER A 45 -31.63 -6.95 -15.30
C SER A 45 -30.95 -8.19 -15.94
N GLY A 46 -30.22 -8.98 -15.11
CA GLY A 46 -29.54 -10.18 -15.57
C GLY A 46 -28.19 -9.97 -16.25
N SER A 47 -27.73 -8.72 -16.41
CA SER A 47 -26.43 -8.37 -16.98
C SER A 47 -25.48 -7.84 -15.90
N PRO A 48 -24.15 -8.01 -16.05
CA PRO A 48 -23.15 -7.42 -15.15
C PRO A 48 -23.32 -5.91 -15.05
N LYS A 49 -23.43 -5.41 -13.81
CA LYS A 49 -23.63 -3.99 -13.56
C LYS A 49 -22.32 -3.21 -13.70
N ALA A 50 -22.36 -2.10 -14.43
CA ALA A 50 -21.21 -1.22 -14.58
C ALA A 50 -20.79 -0.62 -13.22
N GLY A 51 -19.49 -0.57 -12.94
CA GLY A 51 -18.94 -0.09 -11.66
C GLY A 51 -18.99 -1.10 -10.52
N SER A 52 -19.50 -2.32 -10.74
CA SER A 52 -19.51 -3.42 -9.78
C SER A 52 -18.21 -4.24 -9.83
N LEU A 53 -18.09 -5.23 -8.94
CA LEU A 53 -16.96 -6.17 -8.89
C LEU A 53 -16.87 -7.12 -10.12
N ILE A 54 -17.96 -7.21 -10.91
CA ILE A 54 -18.04 -8.04 -12.13
C ILE A 54 -18.19 -7.19 -13.39
N ASP A 55 -17.79 -5.94 -13.35
CA ASP A 55 -17.82 -5.04 -14.50
C ASP A 55 -17.09 -5.64 -15.71
N THR A 56 -17.71 -5.60 -16.88
CA THR A 56 -17.18 -6.18 -18.12
C THR A 56 -15.84 -5.59 -18.57
N ARG A 57 -15.44 -4.45 -18.00
CA ARG A 57 -14.11 -3.84 -18.23
C ARG A 57 -12.97 -4.61 -17.59
N PHE A 58 -13.23 -5.45 -16.58
CA PHE A 58 -12.19 -6.29 -15.96
C PHE A 58 -11.88 -7.54 -16.78
N GLY A 59 -12.80 -7.95 -17.60
CA GLY A 59 -12.76 -9.13 -18.44
C GLY A 59 -14.15 -9.75 -18.59
N PRO A 60 -14.29 -10.75 -19.46
CA PRO A 60 -15.56 -11.46 -19.63
C PRO A 60 -15.86 -12.35 -18.42
N ASN A 61 -17.09 -12.33 -17.96
CA ASN A 61 -17.56 -13.19 -16.86
C ASN A 61 -18.04 -14.55 -17.37
N ASN A 62 -18.60 -14.62 -18.59
CA ASN A 62 -19.04 -15.84 -19.26
C ASN A 62 -18.20 -16.09 -20.52
N PRO A 63 -18.14 -17.34 -21.01
CA PRO A 63 -17.38 -17.67 -22.23
C PRO A 63 -17.78 -16.90 -23.47
N THR A 64 -19.06 -16.50 -23.55
CA THR A 64 -19.64 -15.77 -24.68
C THR A 64 -19.47 -14.24 -24.59
N ASP A 65 -19.12 -13.75 -23.42
CA ASP A 65 -18.99 -12.31 -23.18
C ASP A 65 -17.74 -11.74 -23.84
N ILE A 66 -17.79 -10.47 -24.16
CA ILE A 66 -16.68 -9.71 -24.75
C ILE A 66 -16.21 -8.70 -23.72
N CYS A 67 -14.90 -8.64 -23.49
CA CYS A 67 -14.28 -7.65 -22.61
C CYS A 67 -14.47 -6.23 -23.19
N ALA A 68 -15.03 -5.33 -22.40
CA ALA A 68 -15.24 -3.94 -22.83
C ALA A 68 -13.92 -3.16 -22.98
N THR A 69 -12.82 -3.61 -22.40
CA THR A 69 -11.50 -2.94 -22.47
C THR A 69 -10.69 -3.37 -23.70
N CYS A 70 -10.58 -4.67 -23.97
CA CYS A 70 -9.72 -5.18 -25.05
C CYS A 70 -10.50 -5.80 -26.22
N GLY A 71 -11.81 -6.00 -26.12
CA GLY A 71 -12.64 -6.60 -27.16
C GLY A 71 -12.46 -8.12 -27.33
N PHE A 72 -11.71 -8.77 -26.45
CA PHE A 72 -11.48 -10.21 -26.53
C PHE A 72 -12.45 -11.00 -25.64
N GLN A 73 -12.69 -12.26 -26.03
CA GLN A 73 -13.39 -13.25 -25.22
C GLN A 73 -12.49 -13.85 -24.15
N THR A 74 -13.07 -14.65 -23.25
CA THR A 74 -12.42 -15.28 -22.09
C THR A 74 -11.09 -15.98 -22.41
N LEU A 75 -10.95 -16.64 -23.54
CA LEU A 75 -9.72 -17.37 -23.92
C LEU A 75 -8.54 -16.45 -24.24
N HIS A 76 -8.81 -15.23 -24.66
CA HIS A 76 -7.78 -14.30 -25.13
C HIS A 76 -7.65 -13.05 -24.25
N CYS A 77 -8.61 -12.80 -23.37
CA CYS A 77 -8.54 -11.69 -22.41
C CYS A 77 -7.68 -12.08 -21.21
N VAL A 78 -6.59 -11.37 -20.99
CA VAL A 78 -5.68 -11.58 -19.84
C VAL A 78 -6.23 -11.03 -18.51
N GLY A 79 -7.40 -10.38 -18.55
CA GLY A 79 -7.94 -9.61 -17.44
C GLY A 79 -7.30 -8.23 -17.30
N HIS A 80 -8.05 -7.30 -16.72
CA HIS A 80 -7.61 -5.90 -16.55
C HIS A 80 -7.73 -5.48 -15.10
N SER A 81 -6.72 -4.74 -14.63
CA SER A 81 -6.65 -4.28 -13.26
C SER A 81 -7.69 -3.20 -12.97
N ALA A 82 -8.23 -3.24 -11.77
CA ALA A 82 -9.13 -2.22 -11.24
C ALA A 82 -8.72 -1.84 -9.81
N HIS A 83 -9.33 -0.78 -9.26
CA HIS A 83 -9.09 -0.37 -7.89
C HIS A 83 -10.39 -0.10 -7.15
N ILE A 84 -10.30 -0.10 -5.85
CA ILE A 84 -11.35 0.30 -4.92
C ILE A 84 -10.75 1.36 -4.02
N THR A 85 -11.36 2.54 -3.95
CA THR A 85 -10.95 3.56 -3.00
C THR A 85 -11.62 3.28 -1.66
N LEU A 86 -10.81 2.95 -0.67
CA LEU A 86 -11.31 2.69 0.68
C LEU A 86 -11.69 3.98 1.39
N ALA A 87 -12.78 3.95 2.19
CA ALA A 87 -13.21 5.10 2.99
C ALA A 87 -12.15 5.52 4.03
N GLU A 88 -11.44 4.54 4.59
CA GLU A 88 -10.37 4.77 5.56
C GLU A 88 -9.06 4.13 5.08
N PRO A 89 -7.90 4.77 5.33
CA PRO A 89 -6.61 4.19 4.98
C PRO A 89 -6.35 2.92 5.79
N PHE A 90 -5.85 1.89 5.13
CA PHE A 90 -5.56 0.60 5.74
C PHE A 90 -4.08 0.25 5.66
N TRP A 91 -3.55 -0.30 6.75
CA TRP A 91 -2.17 -0.75 6.80
C TRP A 91 -1.95 -1.99 5.94
N HIS A 92 -0.89 -1.99 5.14
CA HIS A 92 -0.55 -3.14 4.34
C HIS A 92 -0.21 -4.36 5.22
N ARG A 93 -1.00 -5.43 5.12
CA ARG A 93 -0.97 -6.58 6.02
C ARG A 93 0.39 -7.25 6.15
N PHE A 94 1.10 -7.41 5.05
CA PHE A 94 2.42 -8.05 5.03
C PHE A 94 3.52 -7.20 5.71
N TYR A 95 3.29 -5.90 5.86
CA TYR A 95 4.25 -4.97 6.45
C TYR A 95 3.92 -4.55 7.88
N MET A 96 2.92 -5.16 8.51
CA MET A 96 2.49 -4.83 9.88
C MET A 96 3.64 -4.90 10.90
N ASP A 97 4.53 -5.87 10.77
CA ASP A 97 5.68 -5.98 11.68
C ASP A 97 6.72 -4.88 11.45
N TYR A 98 6.87 -4.40 10.21
CA TYR A 98 7.69 -3.22 9.89
C TYR A 98 7.05 -1.95 10.42
N VAL A 99 5.75 -1.77 10.21
CA VAL A 99 4.95 -0.65 10.74
C VAL A 99 5.13 -0.57 12.25
N LYS A 100 4.93 -1.67 12.97
CA LYS A 100 5.17 -1.74 14.41
C LYS A 100 6.59 -1.33 14.79
N LYS A 101 7.62 -1.85 14.09
CA LYS A 101 9.02 -1.50 14.34
C LYS A 101 9.27 0.00 14.15
N ILE A 102 8.72 0.60 13.12
CA ILE A 102 8.85 2.04 12.82
C ILE A 102 8.14 2.86 13.89
N LEU A 103 6.88 2.54 14.18
CA LEU A 103 6.08 3.27 15.17
C LEU A 103 6.70 3.21 16.58
N THR A 104 7.38 2.12 16.95
CA THR A 104 8.09 2.04 18.23
C THR A 104 9.36 2.89 18.27
N CYS A 105 9.83 3.40 17.13
CA CYS A 105 11.01 4.25 17.05
C CYS A 105 10.69 5.75 17.02
N VAL A 106 9.42 6.13 16.90
CA VAL A 106 8.99 7.53 16.75
C VAL A 106 7.99 7.93 17.85
N CYS A 107 8.02 9.20 18.21
CA CYS A 107 7.01 9.78 19.09
C CYS A 107 5.73 10.04 18.30
N LEU A 108 4.59 9.47 18.73
CA LEU A 108 3.31 9.62 18.03
C LEU A 108 2.73 11.04 18.11
N LYS A 109 3.19 11.87 19.06
CA LYS A 109 2.72 13.26 19.18
C LYS A 109 3.50 14.24 18.31
N CYS A 110 4.84 14.15 18.30
CA CYS A 110 5.68 15.11 17.58
C CYS A 110 6.37 14.51 16.34
N SER A 111 6.11 13.24 16.02
CA SER A 111 6.66 12.48 14.89
C SER A 111 8.20 12.41 14.82
N LYS A 112 8.89 12.80 15.90
CA LYS A 112 10.35 12.76 15.98
C LYS A 112 10.84 11.39 16.41
N ILE A 113 12.04 11.00 15.98
CA ILE A 113 12.65 9.73 16.35
C ILE A 113 13.01 9.78 17.85
N LEU A 114 12.69 8.72 18.58
CA LEU A 114 12.98 8.57 20.01
C LEU A 114 14.45 8.19 20.23
N LEU A 115 15.36 9.10 19.96
CA LEU A 115 16.80 8.88 20.14
C LEU A 115 17.28 9.58 21.41
N TYR A 116 18.14 8.89 22.16
CA TYR A 116 18.73 9.43 23.38
C TYR A 116 20.09 10.11 23.15
N LYS A 117 20.72 9.87 21.99
CA LYS A 117 22.06 10.37 21.63
C LYS A 117 22.01 11.42 20.52
N ASN A 118 23.14 12.07 20.29
CA ASN A 118 23.30 13.08 19.24
C ASN A 118 22.89 12.57 17.85
N GLU A 119 22.04 13.34 17.19
CA GLU A 119 21.45 12.99 15.90
C GLU A 119 22.50 12.79 14.78
N GLU A 120 23.56 13.58 14.79
CA GLU A 120 24.63 13.53 13.79
C GLU A 120 25.46 12.23 13.86
N GLU A 121 25.78 11.79 15.07
CA GLU A 121 26.52 10.54 15.29
C GLU A 121 25.71 9.33 14.83
N ILE A 122 24.38 9.37 15.02
CA ILE A 122 23.49 8.30 14.61
C ILE A 122 23.26 8.33 13.10
N LYS A 123 23.11 9.50 12.49
CA LYS A 123 23.01 9.64 11.04
C LYS A 123 24.23 9.03 10.34
N SER A 124 25.44 9.33 10.78
CA SER A 124 26.66 8.80 10.19
C SER A 124 26.72 7.25 10.25
N GLN A 125 26.25 6.67 11.35
CA GLN A 125 26.22 5.21 11.54
C GLN A 125 25.14 4.50 10.71
N LEU A 126 24.04 5.20 10.38
CA LEU A 126 22.87 4.63 9.69
C LEU A 126 22.84 4.86 8.20
N LEU A 127 23.38 5.98 7.70
CA LEU A 127 23.26 6.36 6.29
C LEU A 127 23.90 5.35 5.33
N ASN A 128 25.03 4.76 5.71
CA ASN A 128 25.81 3.82 4.90
C ASN A 128 25.29 2.36 4.98
N LYS A 129 24.13 2.13 5.59
CA LYS A 129 23.57 0.78 5.76
C LYS A 129 22.35 0.53 4.91
N PRO A 130 22.14 -0.70 4.42
CA PRO A 130 20.93 -1.05 3.69
C PRO A 130 19.68 -0.86 4.56
N PRO A 131 18.51 -0.56 3.99
CA PRO A 131 17.29 -0.18 4.72
C PRO A 131 16.88 -1.15 5.84
N LYS A 132 17.00 -2.45 5.60
CA LYS A 132 16.67 -3.50 6.58
C LYS A 132 17.58 -3.49 7.80
N GLU A 133 18.87 -3.33 7.59
CA GLU A 133 19.88 -3.25 8.65
C GLU A 133 19.77 -1.92 9.40
N ARG A 134 19.50 -0.82 8.68
CA ARG A 134 19.27 0.52 9.23
C ARG A 134 18.14 0.50 10.26
N LEU A 135 16.98 -0.06 9.91
CA LEU A 135 15.84 -0.16 10.82
C LEU A 135 16.15 -1.04 12.04
N SER A 136 16.86 -2.15 11.84
CA SER A 136 17.26 -3.03 12.94
C SER A 136 18.21 -2.35 13.92
N ARG A 137 19.19 -1.60 13.41
CA ARG A 137 20.11 -0.79 14.24
C ARG A 137 19.40 0.34 14.94
N LEU A 138 18.55 1.08 14.23
CA LEU A 138 17.74 2.16 14.82
C LEU A 138 16.94 1.65 16.01
N LYS A 139 16.27 0.50 15.87
CA LYS A 139 15.52 -0.12 16.97
C LYS A 139 16.38 -0.46 18.19
N LYS A 140 17.65 -0.84 18.00
CA LYS A 140 18.58 -1.10 19.11
C LYS A 140 19.02 0.20 19.79
N LEU A 141 19.15 1.29 19.02
CA LEU A 141 19.56 2.60 19.53
C LEU A 141 18.42 3.33 20.26
N VAL A 142 17.17 3.09 19.82
CA VAL A 142 15.96 3.54 20.51
C VAL A 142 15.71 2.60 21.67
N GLN A 143 16.38 2.84 22.79
CA GLN A 143 16.12 2.13 24.05
C GLN A 143 14.72 2.48 24.58
N PRO A 144 14.11 1.66 25.44
CA PRO A 144 12.80 1.94 25.99
C PRO A 144 12.84 3.22 26.81
N VAL A 145 12.43 4.30 26.16
CA VAL A 145 12.32 5.63 26.76
C VAL A 145 10.87 5.81 27.19
N ASN A 146 10.65 6.16 28.44
CA ASN A 146 9.30 6.36 28.96
C ASN A 146 8.68 7.70 28.51
N TYR A 147 9.50 8.67 28.19
CA TYR A 147 9.06 10.00 27.76
C TYR A 147 9.84 10.45 26.53
N CYS A 148 9.18 11.20 25.66
CA CYS A 148 9.83 11.86 24.52
C CYS A 148 10.69 13.01 25.02
N GLN A 149 11.80 12.68 25.67
CA GLN A 149 12.74 13.62 26.23
C GLN A 149 14.00 13.67 25.37
N ARG A 150 14.26 14.81 24.79
CA ARG A 150 15.57 15.21 24.30
C ARG A 150 15.88 16.61 24.82
N PRO A 151 17.09 16.86 25.26
CA PRO A 151 17.54 18.24 25.42
C PRO A 151 17.29 18.96 24.09
N ASN A 152 16.49 19.99 24.10
CA ASN A 152 16.15 20.86 22.95
C ASN A 152 15.30 20.24 21.82
N TYR A 153 14.70 19.03 21.97
CA TYR A 153 14.10 18.37 20.82
C TYR A 153 12.79 17.62 21.10
N GLY A 154 12.56 17.12 22.29
CA GLY A 154 11.39 16.33 22.65
C GLY A 154 10.16 17.13 23.03
N CYS A 155 8.97 16.54 22.93
CA CYS A 155 7.72 17.15 23.35
C CYS A 155 7.32 16.83 24.80
N GLY A 156 8.14 16.08 25.55
CA GLY A 156 7.88 15.67 26.93
C GLY A 156 6.75 14.66 27.13
N THR A 157 6.09 14.23 26.05
CA THR A 157 4.94 13.31 26.15
C THR A 157 5.40 11.89 26.50
N MET A 158 4.60 11.19 27.31
CA MET A 158 4.80 9.77 27.62
C MET A 158 4.72 8.93 26.35
N VAL A 159 5.68 8.03 26.16
CA VAL A 159 5.74 7.15 25.00
C VAL A 159 4.74 6.01 25.16
N THR A 160 3.82 5.90 24.19
CA THR A 160 2.79 4.87 24.17
C THR A 160 3.37 3.52 23.73
N LYS A 161 3.02 2.45 24.46
CA LYS A 161 3.42 1.08 24.09
C LYS A 161 2.55 0.55 22.98
N ILE A 162 3.13 0.25 21.82
CA ILE A 162 2.43 -0.29 20.65
C ILE A 162 2.41 -1.80 20.69
N LYS A 163 1.21 -2.40 20.66
CA LYS A 163 1.01 -3.85 20.64
C LYS A 163 0.30 -4.27 19.35
N LYS A 164 0.74 -5.40 18.77
CA LYS A 164 0.02 -6.05 17.67
C LYS A 164 -1.01 -6.99 18.28
N VAL A 165 -2.28 -6.79 17.96
CA VAL A 165 -3.35 -7.67 18.40
C VAL A 165 -3.45 -8.86 17.45
N LYS A 166 -3.19 -10.05 17.95
CA LYS A 166 -3.18 -11.29 17.13
C LYS A 166 -4.57 -11.74 16.68
N LYS A 167 -5.64 -11.35 17.39
CA LYS A 167 -7.03 -11.81 17.15
C LYS A 167 -7.84 -10.89 16.24
N ALA A 168 -7.35 -9.72 15.86
CA ALA A 168 -8.07 -8.89 14.92
C ALA A 168 -7.99 -9.54 13.54
N GLN A 169 -9.10 -10.06 13.05
CA GLN A 169 -9.24 -10.61 11.70
C GLN A 169 -8.91 -9.57 10.61
N LEU A 170 -8.75 -8.33 10.98
CA LEU A 170 -8.53 -7.14 10.15
C LEU A 170 -7.35 -6.32 10.65
N GLY A 171 -6.14 -6.86 10.75
CA GLY A 171 -4.88 -6.10 10.83
C GLY A 171 -4.87 -4.78 11.63
N THR A 172 -5.68 -4.64 12.67
CA THR A 172 -5.80 -3.40 13.47
C THR A 172 -4.62 -3.26 14.41
N VAL A 173 -3.91 -2.14 14.34
CA VAL A 173 -2.89 -1.75 15.32
C VAL A 173 -3.58 -0.83 16.32
N TYR A 174 -3.65 -1.24 17.58
CA TYR A 174 -4.11 -0.36 18.65
C TYR A 174 -2.92 0.39 19.27
N LEU A 175 -3.14 1.66 19.48
CA LEU A 175 -2.23 2.57 20.19
C LEU A 175 -2.42 2.46 21.68
#